data_b1f99d5e5b318e0675552031ac446953
#
_entry.id   b1f99d5e5b318e0675552031ac446953
#
_cell.length_a   1.000
_cell.length_b   1.000
_cell.length_c   1.000
_cell.angle_alpha   90.00
_cell.angle_beta   90.00
_cell.angle_gamma   90.00
#
_symmetry.space_group_name_H-M   'P 1'
#
loop_
_entity.id
_entity.type
_entity.pdbx_description
1 polymer ?
#
loop_
_entity_poly.entity_id
_entity_poly.type
_entity_poly.pdbx_seq_one_letter_code
_entity_poly.pdbx_strand_id
1 'polypeptide(L)'
;CVTLPAVLEWNEPVNEARQRTVAEALGRPGERAGPALREFVRGLGVPSRLRDVGIAHGQLPEIAARYDGTGPISTNPRPVTGAADIAEILELAY
;
A
#
# COMPACT_ATOMS: atom_id res chain seq x y z
N CYS A 1 -2.52 -4.21 7.36
CA CYS A 1 -1.97 -5.26 6.48
C CYS A 1 -2.57 -5.24 5.08
N VAL A 2 -3.85 -4.85 4.93
CA VAL A 2 -4.49 -4.80 3.60
C VAL A 2 -3.90 -3.71 2.71
N THR A 3 -3.64 -2.54 3.27
CA THR A 3 -3.14 -1.39 2.52
C THR A 3 -1.62 -1.29 2.45
N LEU A 4 -0.89 -1.94 3.35
CA LEU A 4 0.57 -1.82 3.42
C LEU A 4 1.28 -2.23 2.12
N PRO A 5 0.94 -3.35 1.46
CA PRO A 5 1.55 -3.68 0.18
C PRO A 5 1.36 -2.59 -0.89
N ALA A 6 0.17 -1.99 -0.93
CA ALA A 6 -0.13 -0.90 -1.86
C ALA A 6 0.68 0.36 -1.54
N VAL A 7 0.84 0.68 -0.27
CA VAL A 7 1.66 1.82 0.17
C VAL A 7 3.12 1.61 -0.23
N LEU A 8 3.65 0.39 -0.09
CA LEU A 8 4.99 0.08 -0.54
C LEU A 8 5.15 0.25 -2.05
N GLU A 9 4.20 -0.24 -2.84
CA GLU A 9 4.23 -0.07 -4.29
C GLU A 9 4.21 1.42 -4.67
N TRP A 10 3.37 2.20 -4.01
CA TRP A 10 3.24 3.62 -4.29
C TRP A 10 4.52 4.39 -3.93
N ASN A 11 5.21 4.00 -2.85
CA ASN A 11 6.43 4.64 -2.38
C ASN A 11 7.69 4.20 -3.15
N GLU A 12 7.65 3.10 -3.89
CA GLU A 12 8.83 2.50 -4.53
C GLU A 12 9.69 3.50 -5.32
N PRO A 13 9.12 4.44 -6.11
CA PRO A 13 9.94 5.40 -6.84
C PRO A 13 10.86 6.27 -5.97
N VAL A 14 10.53 6.44 -4.69
CA VAL A 14 11.29 7.30 -3.76
C VAL A 14 12.20 6.52 -2.82
N ASN A 15 11.90 5.26 -2.53
CA ASN A 15 12.66 4.49 -1.53
C ASN A 15 12.96 3.05 -1.96
N GLU A 16 13.16 2.83 -3.24
CA GLU A 16 13.41 1.49 -3.81
C GLU A 16 14.54 0.74 -3.09
N ALA A 17 15.65 1.41 -2.79
CA ALA A 17 16.80 0.78 -2.13
C ALA A 17 16.45 0.23 -0.75
N ARG A 18 15.65 0.96 0.02
CA ARG A 18 15.17 0.51 1.34
C ARG A 18 14.18 -0.63 1.21
N GLN A 19 13.35 -0.61 0.18
CA GLN A 19 12.39 -1.68 -0.06
C GLN A 19 13.07 -2.98 -0.45
N ARG A 20 14.23 -2.94 -1.08
CA ARG A 20 15.03 -4.15 -1.34
C ARG A 20 15.39 -4.87 -0.05
N THR A 21 15.73 -4.12 0.99
CA THR A 21 16.00 -4.68 2.33
C THR A 21 14.76 -5.37 2.90
N VAL A 22 13.58 -4.79 2.69
CA VAL A 22 12.32 -5.41 3.11
C VAL A 22 12.09 -6.73 2.39
N ALA A 23 12.28 -6.76 1.07
CA ALA A 23 12.12 -7.97 0.29
C ALA A 23 13.10 -9.08 0.73
N GLU A 24 14.34 -8.72 1.01
CA GLU A 24 15.35 -9.65 1.55
C GLU A 24 14.92 -10.22 2.89
N ALA A 25 14.38 -9.37 3.78
CA ALA A 25 13.86 -9.80 5.08
C ALA A 25 12.68 -10.76 4.97
N LEU A 26 11.90 -10.64 3.91
CA LEU A 26 10.80 -11.57 3.61
C LEU A 26 11.27 -12.87 2.96
N GLY A 27 12.57 -13.02 2.71
CA GLY A 27 13.12 -14.19 2.05
C GLY A 27 12.95 -14.18 0.53
N ARG A 28 12.74 -13.01 -0.06
CA ARG A 28 12.50 -12.82 -1.50
C ARG A 28 13.45 -11.77 -2.10
N PRO A 29 14.77 -11.98 -1.98
CA PRO A 29 15.73 -11.03 -2.56
C PRO A 29 15.53 -10.93 -4.09
N GLY A 30 15.64 -9.71 -4.60
CA GLY A 30 15.44 -9.44 -6.02
C GLY A 30 13.99 -9.23 -6.43
N GLU A 31 13.01 -9.46 -5.54
CA GLU A 31 11.60 -9.16 -5.78
C GLU A 31 11.24 -7.77 -5.28
N ARG A 32 10.14 -7.21 -5.80
CA ARG A 32 9.59 -5.95 -5.29
C ARG A 32 8.93 -6.18 -3.94
N ALA A 33 9.14 -5.25 -3.01
CA ALA A 33 8.64 -5.39 -1.63
C ALA A 33 7.12 -5.42 -1.54
N GLY A 34 6.42 -4.59 -2.31
CA GLY A 34 4.95 -4.55 -2.30
C GLY A 34 4.31 -5.89 -2.64
N PRO A 35 4.57 -6.44 -3.82
CA PRO A 35 4.08 -7.77 -4.19
C PRO A 35 4.56 -8.88 -3.25
N ALA A 36 5.81 -8.83 -2.80
CA ALA A 36 6.35 -9.82 -1.87
C ALA A 36 5.61 -9.83 -0.53
N LEU A 37 5.32 -8.63 0.00
CA LEU A 37 4.55 -8.51 1.24
C LEU A 37 3.10 -8.97 1.05
N ARG A 38 2.49 -8.68 -0.09
CA ARG A 38 1.13 -9.14 -0.39
C ARG A 38 1.04 -10.66 -0.37
N GLU A 39 2.00 -11.34 -0.98
CA GLU A 39 2.06 -12.80 -0.97
C GLU A 39 2.29 -13.34 0.44
N PHE A 40 3.12 -12.68 1.23
CA PHE A 40 3.34 -13.06 2.63
C PHE A 40 2.04 -12.96 3.44
N VAL A 41 1.33 -11.85 3.34
CA VAL A 41 0.06 -11.63 4.04
C VAL A 41 -0.98 -12.66 3.59
N ARG A 42 -1.05 -12.92 2.29
CA ARG A 42 -1.96 -13.93 1.74
C ARG A 42 -1.65 -15.32 2.29
N GLY A 43 -0.38 -15.65 2.43
CA GLY A 43 0.06 -16.93 3.02
C GLY A 43 -0.33 -17.11 4.47
N LEU A 44 -0.58 -16.03 5.21
CA LEU A 44 -1.08 -16.07 6.59
C LEU A 44 -2.57 -16.39 6.69
N GLY A 45 -3.29 -16.41 5.56
CA GLY A 45 -4.72 -16.67 5.53
C GLY A 45 -5.57 -15.46 5.92
N VAL A 46 -5.00 -14.24 5.93
CA VAL A 46 -5.73 -13.01 6.21
C VAL A 46 -6.00 -12.23 4.91
N PRO A 47 -7.01 -11.32 4.90
CA PRO A 47 -7.31 -10.52 3.72
C PRO A 47 -6.09 -9.72 3.24
N SER A 48 -5.86 -9.71 1.93
CA SER A 48 -4.73 -9.01 1.32
C SER A 48 -5.14 -7.87 0.38
N ARG A 49 -6.44 -7.71 0.14
CA ARG A 49 -6.99 -6.67 -0.73
C ARG A 49 -8.24 -6.07 -0.12
N LEU A 50 -8.55 -4.81 -0.49
CA LEU A 50 -9.74 -4.13 0.04
C LEU A 50 -11.03 -4.86 -0.32
N ARG A 51 -11.11 -5.43 -1.53
CA ARG A 51 -12.30 -6.21 -1.93
C ARG A 51 -12.53 -7.44 -1.06
N ASP A 52 -11.47 -7.98 -0.46
CA ASP A 52 -11.57 -9.16 0.41
C ASP A 52 -12.21 -8.82 1.77
N VAL A 53 -12.20 -7.55 2.15
CA VAL A 53 -12.83 -7.08 3.40
C VAL A 53 -14.19 -6.40 3.16
N GLY A 54 -14.76 -6.57 1.97
CA GLY A 54 -16.11 -6.08 1.68
C GLY A 54 -16.19 -4.65 1.18
N ILE A 55 -15.07 -4.04 0.78
CA ILE A 55 -15.06 -2.71 0.20
C ILE A 55 -15.30 -2.81 -1.30
N ALA A 56 -16.34 -2.13 -1.79
CA ALA A 56 -16.63 -2.07 -3.21
C ALA A 56 -15.77 -1.00 -3.90
N HIS A 57 -15.42 -1.22 -5.17
CA HIS A 57 -14.61 -0.28 -5.94
C HIS A 57 -15.19 1.14 -5.95
N GLY A 58 -16.50 1.27 -6.05
CA GLY A 58 -17.18 2.57 -6.02
C GLY A 58 -17.06 3.36 -4.72
N GLN A 59 -16.59 2.71 -3.63
CA GLN A 59 -16.37 3.36 -2.34
C GLN A 59 -14.99 4.03 -2.25
N LEU A 60 -14.06 3.71 -3.14
CA LEU A 60 -12.70 4.24 -3.07
C LEU A 60 -12.63 5.76 -3.16
N PRO A 61 -13.35 6.44 -4.08
CA PRO A 61 -13.35 7.91 -4.11
C PRO A 61 -13.86 8.54 -2.82
N GLU A 62 -14.88 7.93 -2.20
CA GLU A 62 -15.44 8.41 -0.94
C GLU A 62 -14.43 8.29 0.19
N ILE A 63 -13.72 7.17 0.27
CA ILE A 63 -12.67 6.96 1.27
C ILE A 63 -11.54 7.96 1.06
N ALA A 64 -11.10 8.16 -0.18
CA ALA A 64 -10.05 9.11 -0.52
C ALA A 64 -10.44 10.55 -0.14
N ALA A 65 -11.71 10.92 -0.29
CA ALA A 65 -12.21 12.25 0.03
C ALA A 65 -12.13 12.58 1.53
N ARG A 66 -11.96 11.59 2.39
CA ARG A 66 -11.79 11.80 3.84
C ARG A 66 -10.38 12.20 4.24
N TYR A 67 -9.46 12.27 3.30
CA TYR A 67 -8.10 12.72 3.57
C TYR A 67 -8.10 14.17 4.06
N ASP A 68 -7.43 14.41 5.20
CA ASP A 68 -7.36 15.73 5.82
C ASP A 68 -5.92 16.24 6.01
N GLY A 69 -4.93 15.52 5.52
CA GLY A 69 -3.52 15.92 5.61
C GLY A 69 -2.88 15.67 6.95
N THR A 70 -3.54 14.98 7.88
CA THR A 70 -3.02 14.74 9.23
C THR A 70 -2.63 13.28 9.45
N GLY A 71 -2.03 13.01 10.61
CA GLY A 71 -1.64 11.68 11.04
C GLY A 71 -0.40 11.14 10.34
N PRO A 72 -0.19 9.83 10.36
CA PRO A 72 1.02 9.20 9.81
C PRO A 72 1.27 9.47 8.33
N ILE A 73 0.22 9.79 7.58
CA ILE A 73 0.30 10.12 6.17
C ILE A 73 1.22 11.33 5.90
N SER A 74 1.28 12.29 6.84
CA SER A 74 2.10 13.48 6.69
C SER A 74 3.60 13.19 6.67
N THR A 75 4.01 12.02 7.14
CA THR A 75 5.41 11.59 7.20
C THR A 75 5.76 10.51 6.17
N ASN A 76 4.85 10.23 5.23
CA ASN A 76 5.10 9.23 4.20
C ASN A 76 6.31 9.63 3.34
N PRO A 77 7.22 8.70 2.99
CA PRO A 77 8.41 8.99 2.18
C PRO A 77 8.10 9.68 0.86
N ARG A 78 7.07 9.26 0.15
CA ARG A 78 6.57 9.95 -1.03
C ARG A 78 5.47 10.90 -0.59
N PRO A 79 5.62 12.23 -0.80
CA PRO A 79 4.61 13.19 -0.33
C PRO A 79 3.21 12.89 -0.89
N VAL A 80 2.22 12.87 0.00
CA VAL A 80 0.81 12.76 -0.36
C VAL A 80 0.23 14.17 -0.38
N THR A 81 -0.14 14.65 -1.55
CA THR A 81 -0.54 16.06 -1.74
C THR A 81 -2.04 16.27 -1.80
N GLY A 82 -2.83 15.20 -1.85
CA GLY A 82 -4.29 15.33 -1.90
C GLY A 82 -5.02 14.00 -2.04
N ALA A 83 -6.33 14.08 -2.15
CA ALA A 83 -7.19 12.91 -2.26
C ALA A 83 -6.89 12.06 -3.51
N ALA A 84 -6.38 12.65 -4.58
CA ALA A 84 -6.03 11.91 -5.79
C ALA A 84 -4.92 10.88 -5.53
N ASP A 85 -3.92 11.24 -4.72
CA ASP A 85 -2.83 10.32 -4.35
C ASP A 85 -3.35 9.19 -3.47
N ILE A 86 -4.27 9.49 -2.56
CA ILE A 86 -4.92 8.48 -1.73
C ILE A 86 -5.73 7.52 -2.61
N ALA A 87 -6.44 8.03 -3.61
CA ALA A 87 -7.19 7.20 -4.54
C ALA A 87 -6.28 6.23 -5.31
N GLU A 88 -5.10 6.67 -5.74
CA GLU A 88 -4.12 5.81 -6.40
C GLU A 88 -3.68 4.66 -5.49
N ILE A 89 -3.38 4.96 -4.23
CA ILE A 89 -2.98 3.93 -3.25
C ILE A 89 -4.12 2.93 -3.04
N LEU A 90 -5.35 3.41 -2.91
CA LEU A 90 -6.51 2.55 -2.72
C LEU A 90 -6.77 1.65 -3.93
N GLU A 91 -6.55 2.14 -5.15
CA GLU A 91 -6.64 1.32 -6.36
C GLU A 91 -5.61 0.19 -6.33
N LEU A 92 -4.38 0.46 -5.91
CA LEU A 92 -3.36 -0.58 -5.77
C LEU A 92 -3.73 -1.61 -4.70
N ALA A 93 -4.48 -1.20 -3.68
CA ALA A 93 -4.91 -2.08 -2.59
C ALA A 93 -6.19 -2.87 -2.93
N TYR A 94 -6.93 -2.46 -3.95
CA TYR A 94 -8.21 -3.10 -4.31
C TYR A 94 -7.98 -4.45 -4.94
#